data_f7b98b95ba568a70c9db9280b09c9caf
#
_entry.id   f7b98b95ba568a70c9db9280b09c9caf
#
_cell.length_a   1.000
_cell.length_b   1.000
_cell.length_c   1.000
_cell.angle_alpha   90.00
_cell.angle_beta   90.00
_cell.angle_gamma   90.00
#
_symmetry.space_group_name_H-M   'P 1'
#
loop_
_entity.id
_entity.type
_entity.pdbx_description
1 polymer ?
#
loop_
_entity_poly.entity_id
_entity_poly.type
_entity_poly.pdbx_seq_one_letter_code
_entity_poly.pdbx_strand_id
1 'polypeptide(L)'
;MLNIVLDYEASALAAPQSFRDAVQAAANILDSSIYDNITVTIQVGYNDWDNGVISNLGASAVGGDSSGSYVSYSALRNALASHETSSLDQSFVNSLPTTSSINGVSSLYVPSAIEKALGMISPTASAIDGMIGIGSSVPTTDLVGVALHELTHALGREPTSGTFDLGRYTSPGTHLFSNSSSAPASYFSIDGGVTKLADYGQTSDPSDFLNSGVQGSIDPFNEFYSGSTSQTLSTVDLQQLDALGFDTTTVIGGTGYSGGSTGGGSGGGTAGGGGGGHKGHKTVAAGAPGAVFAFADASGSDGHAVVPELVHNGLLHLHDFHSVFAEASGSADGHAVVPELVHNGLLHLHDFHIV
;
A
#
# COMPACT_ATOMS: atom_id res chain seq x y z
N MET A 1 -0.22 -17.41 14.87
CA MET A 1 0.66 -16.42 14.24
C MET A 1 0.43 -16.48 12.75
N LEU A 2 0.46 -15.37 12.07
CA LEU A 2 0.36 -15.28 10.63
C LEU A 2 1.38 -16.21 9.96
N ASN A 3 0.99 -16.83 8.86
CA ASN A 3 1.84 -17.64 8.00
C ASN A 3 1.64 -17.16 6.56
N ILE A 4 2.57 -16.35 6.04
CA ILE A 4 2.57 -15.92 4.65
C ILE A 4 3.23 -17.00 3.79
N VAL A 5 2.46 -17.53 2.85
CA VAL A 5 2.93 -18.45 1.81
C VAL A 5 3.22 -17.64 0.56
N LEU A 6 4.48 -17.56 0.17
CA LEU A 6 4.92 -16.85 -1.03
C LEU A 6 4.85 -17.80 -2.24
N ASP A 7 3.92 -17.53 -3.15
CA ASP A 7 3.75 -18.25 -4.41
C ASP A 7 4.51 -17.50 -5.53
N TYR A 8 5.74 -17.92 -5.76
CA TYR A 8 6.63 -17.26 -6.72
C TYR A 8 6.27 -17.61 -8.16
N GLU A 9 5.95 -16.59 -8.95
CA GLU A 9 5.82 -16.71 -10.40
C GLU A 9 7.11 -17.15 -11.10
N ALA A 10 7.02 -17.53 -12.37
CA ALA A 10 8.18 -17.93 -13.15
C ALA A 10 9.27 -16.86 -13.22
N SER A 11 8.88 -15.59 -13.33
CA SER A 11 9.76 -14.41 -13.28
C SER A 11 10.53 -14.33 -11.97
N ALA A 12 9.84 -14.46 -10.85
CA ALA A 12 10.42 -14.41 -9.52
C ALA A 12 11.29 -15.64 -9.20
N LEU A 13 10.93 -16.82 -9.71
CA LEU A 13 11.79 -18.02 -9.62
C LEU A 13 13.10 -17.87 -10.40
N ALA A 14 13.07 -17.15 -11.53
CA ALA A 14 14.25 -16.84 -12.34
C ALA A 14 15.05 -15.63 -11.82
N ALA A 15 14.48 -14.84 -10.89
CA ALA A 15 15.13 -13.66 -10.31
C ALA A 15 16.40 -14.00 -9.50
N PRO A 16 17.26 -13.01 -9.22
CA PRO A 16 18.37 -13.19 -8.30
C PRO A 16 17.91 -13.72 -6.93
N GLN A 17 18.70 -14.57 -6.29
CA GLN A 17 18.36 -15.14 -4.98
C GLN A 17 18.15 -14.04 -3.93
N SER A 18 18.94 -12.94 -4.00
CA SER A 18 18.78 -11.78 -3.10
C SER A 18 17.40 -11.15 -3.12
N PHE A 19 16.69 -11.21 -4.25
CA PHE A 19 15.31 -10.76 -4.36
C PHE A 19 14.39 -11.64 -3.50
N ARG A 20 14.43 -12.97 -3.70
CA ARG A 20 13.60 -13.90 -2.93
C ARG A 20 13.93 -13.86 -1.44
N ASP A 21 15.21 -13.71 -1.09
CA ASP A 21 15.65 -13.56 0.31
C ASP A 21 15.06 -12.31 0.95
N ALA A 22 14.99 -11.19 0.20
CA ALA A 22 14.42 -9.94 0.69
C ALA A 22 12.90 -10.03 0.87
N VAL A 23 12.17 -10.62 -0.09
CA VAL A 23 10.72 -10.82 0.03
C VAL A 23 10.40 -11.75 1.19
N GLN A 24 11.18 -12.83 1.37
CA GLN A 24 11.02 -13.72 2.53
C GLN A 24 11.32 -13.02 3.85
N ALA A 25 12.34 -12.14 3.89
CA ALA A 25 12.63 -11.35 5.08
C ALA A 25 11.50 -10.41 5.45
N ALA A 26 10.88 -9.76 4.46
CA ALA A 26 9.71 -8.91 4.66
C ALA A 26 8.49 -9.72 5.16
N ALA A 27 8.22 -10.88 4.57
CA ALA A 27 7.17 -11.78 5.04
C ALA A 27 7.40 -12.20 6.50
N ASN A 28 8.63 -12.54 6.88
CA ASN A 28 8.98 -12.92 8.25
C ASN A 28 8.78 -11.75 9.25
N ILE A 29 8.95 -10.50 8.82
CA ILE A 29 8.63 -9.32 9.66
C ILE A 29 7.13 -9.29 9.95
N LEU A 30 6.28 -9.47 8.93
CA LEU A 30 4.83 -9.53 9.11
C LEU A 30 4.39 -10.73 9.94
N ASP A 31 4.92 -11.92 9.66
CA ASP A 31 4.62 -13.15 10.41
C ASP A 31 4.94 -13.02 11.92
N SER A 32 5.99 -12.25 12.25
CA SER A 32 6.37 -11.99 13.65
C SER A 32 5.60 -10.83 14.30
N SER A 33 4.96 -9.99 13.51
CA SER A 33 4.25 -8.79 13.96
C SER A 33 2.74 -8.97 14.09
N ILE A 34 2.18 -9.99 13.40
CA ILE A 34 0.74 -10.30 13.36
C ILE A 34 0.51 -11.65 14.04
N TYR A 35 -0.38 -11.68 15.03
CA TYR A 35 -0.60 -12.85 15.88
C TYR A 35 -1.76 -13.75 15.45
N ASP A 36 -2.56 -13.32 14.46
CA ASP A 36 -3.64 -14.14 13.92
C ASP A 36 -3.13 -15.50 13.46
N ASN A 37 -3.86 -16.55 13.80
CA ASN A 37 -3.52 -17.91 13.37
C ASN A 37 -4.16 -18.22 12.00
N ILE A 38 -3.69 -17.54 10.98
CA ILE A 38 -4.19 -17.63 9.60
C ILE A 38 -3.06 -17.95 8.62
N THR A 39 -3.43 -18.47 7.45
CA THR A 39 -2.52 -18.64 6.32
C THR A 39 -2.97 -17.72 5.18
N VAL A 40 -2.07 -16.88 4.73
CA VAL A 40 -2.27 -15.93 3.61
C VAL A 40 -1.34 -16.33 2.48
N THR A 41 -1.88 -16.55 1.28
CA THR A 41 -1.08 -16.87 0.09
C THR A 41 -0.93 -15.64 -0.78
N ILE A 42 0.30 -15.22 -1.02
CA ILE A 42 0.64 -14.04 -1.83
C ILE A 42 1.45 -14.46 -3.04
N GLN A 43 0.96 -14.15 -4.23
CA GLN A 43 1.66 -14.34 -5.48
C GLN A 43 2.73 -13.26 -5.66
N VAL A 44 3.93 -13.66 -6.12
CA VAL A 44 5.11 -12.79 -6.18
C VAL A 44 5.70 -12.79 -7.57
N GLY A 45 5.70 -11.63 -8.25
CA GLY A 45 6.36 -11.37 -9.53
C GLY A 45 7.69 -10.61 -9.36
N TYR A 46 8.58 -10.76 -10.34
CA TYR A 46 9.83 -10.00 -10.44
C TYR A 46 9.89 -9.26 -11.76
N ASN A 47 9.91 -7.93 -11.70
CA ASN A 47 9.78 -7.03 -12.84
C ASN A 47 8.47 -7.21 -13.63
N ASP A 48 7.53 -7.89 -13.04
CA ASP A 48 6.16 -8.09 -13.51
C ASP A 48 5.18 -8.25 -12.34
N TRP A 49 3.91 -8.28 -12.63
CA TRP A 49 2.81 -8.51 -11.71
C TRP A 49 1.75 -9.35 -12.40
N ASP A 50 1.16 -10.30 -11.69
CA ASP A 50 0.11 -11.21 -12.17
C ASP A 50 0.48 -11.90 -13.49
N ASN A 51 1.59 -12.66 -13.46
CA ASN A 51 2.09 -13.44 -14.60
C ASN A 51 2.29 -12.59 -15.88
N GLY A 52 2.72 -11.35 -15.71
CA GLY A 52 3.06 -10.44 -16.80
C GLY A 52 1.89 -9.60 -17.31
N VAL A 53 0.76 -9.54 -16.58
CA VAL A 53 -0.33 -8.58 -16.86
C VAL A 53 0.23 -7.14 -16.83
N ILE A 54 1.06 -6.84 -15.84
CA ILE A 54 1.93 -5.66 -15.87
C ILE A 54 3.37 -6.17 -15.96
N SER A 55 4.16 -5.63 -16.86
CA SER A 55 5.56 -6.03 -17.05
C SER A 55 6.48 -4.81 -17.16
N ASN A 56 7.78 -5.02 -16.93
CA ASN A 56 8.79 -3.97 -16.96
C ASN A 56 8.58 -2.89 -15.89
N LEU A 57 8.32 -3.30 -14.65
CA LEU A 57 8.13 -2.41 -13.51
C LEU A 57 9.35 -1.49 -13.24
N GLY A 58 10.55 -1.86 -13.71
CA GLY A 58 11.74 -1.00 -13.61
C GLY A 58 12.13 -0.72 -12.16
N ALA A 59 11.99 0.54 -11.71
CA ALA A 59 12.26 0.97 -10.34
C ALA A 59 11.00 1.06 -9.47
N SER A 60 9.84 0.65 -10.00
CA SER A 60 8.55 0.66 -9.29
C SER A 60 8.26 -0.69 -8.65
N ALA A 61 7.30 -0.70 -7.74
CA ALA A 61 6.69 -1.90 -7.21
C ALA A 61 5.17 -1.72 -7.17
N VAL A 62 4.45 -2.81 -6.97
CA VAL A 62 3.00 -2.84 -6.90
C VAL A 62 2.57 -3.97 -5.98
N GLY A 63 1.56 -3.73 -5.18
CA GLY A 63 0.90 -4.73 -4.34
C GLY A 63 -0.59 -4.51 -4.29
N GLY A 64 -1.34 -5.56 -4.01
CA GLY A 64 -2.79 -5.46 -3.86
C GLY A 64 -3.42 -6.79 -3.44
N ASP A 65 -4.64 -6.70 -2.91
CA ASP A 65 -5.45 -7.88 -2.66
C ASP A 65 -5.94 -8.51 -3.98
N SER A 66 -6.15 -9.81 -4.00
CA SER A 66 -6.65 -10.52 -5.19
C SER A 66 -7.99 -11.19 -4.98
N SER A 67 -8.46 -11.28 -3.76
CA SER A 67 -9.73 -11.89 -3.41
C SER A 67 -10.34 -11.27 -2.16
N GLY A 68 -11.66 -11.33 -2.05
CA GLY A 68 -12.43 -10.79 -0.94
C GLY A 68 -13.91 -10.77 -1.24
N SER A 69 -14.70 -10.22 -0.35
CA SER A 69 -16.15 -10.13 -0.56
C SER A 69 -16.75 -8.79 -0.09
N TYR A 70 -17.92 -8.46 -0.64
CA TYR A 70 -18.73 -7.36 -0.15
C TYR A 70 -19.64 -7.83 0.99
N VAL A 71 -19.53 -7.17 2.14
CA VAL A 71 -20.37 -7.46 3.30
C VAL A 71 -21.12 -6.20 3.74
N SER A 72 -22.18 -6.34 4.53
CA SER A 72 -22.83 -5.17 5.10
C SER A 72 -21.91 -4.49 6.12
N TYR A 73 -21.98 -3.16 6.21
CA TYR A 73 -21.26 -2.40 7.24
C TYR A 73 -21.49 -2.96 8.64
N SER A 74 -22.75 -3.32 8.97
CA SER A 74 -23.05 -3.91 10.27
C SER A 74 -22.38 -5.26 10.51
N ALA A 75 -22.25 -6.11 9.47
CA ALA A 75 -21.54 -7.38 9.59
C ALA A 75 -20.05 -7.18 9.84
N LEU A 76 -19.41 -6.29 9.07
CA LEU A 76 -18.00 -5.95 9.24
C LEU A 76 -17.74 -5.35 10.62
N ARG A 77 -18.53 -4.34 11.04
CA ARG A 77 -18.39 -3.74 12.37
C ARG A 77 -18.55 -4.75 13.49
N ASN A 78 -19.50 -5.70 13.37
CA ASN A 78 -19.68 -6.78 14.35
C ASN A 78 -18.51 -7.77 14.36
N ALA A 79 -17.93 -8.08 13.20
CA ALA A 79 -16.74 -8.92 13.10
C ALA A 79 -15.55 -8.26 13.81
N LEU A 80 -15.27 -6.98 13.51
CA LEU A 80 -14.25 -6.19 14.21
C LEU A 80 -14.50 -6.17 15.73
N ALA A 81 -15.74 -5.92 16.18
CA ALA A 81 -16.10 -5.90 17.59
C ALA A 81 -15.93 -7.27 18.26
N SER A 82 -16.11 -8.37 17.55
CA SER A 82 -15.94 -9.72 18.06
C SER A 82 -14.48 -10.17 18.10
N HIS A 83 -13.63 -9.44 17.38
CA HIS A 83 -12.19 -9.71 17.27
C HIS A 83 -11.34 -8.76 18.16
N GLU A 84 -11.98 -7.92 18.97
CA GLU A 84 -11.26 -7.00 19.88
C GLU A 84 -10.36 -7.78 20.85
N THR A 85 -9.04 -7.63 20.70
CA THR A 85 -8.02 -8.23 21.58
C THR A 85 -7.19 -7.15 22.29
N SER A 86 -7.25 -5.91 21.82
CA SER A 86 -6.46 -4.78 22.30
C SER A 86 -7.32 -3.58 22.70
N SER A 87 -6.72 -2.63 23.43
CA SER A 87 -7.37 -1.35 23.69
C SER A 87 -7.43 -0.46 22.44
N LEU A 88 -6.61 -0.74 21.42
CA LEU A 88 -6.67 -0.07 20.13
C LEU A 88 -7.91 -0.49 19.38
N ASP A 89 -8.17 -1.81 19.24
CA ASP A 89 -9.38 -2.34 18.62
C ASP A 89 -10.62 -1.75 19.27
N GLN A 90 -10.66 -1.75 20.60
CA GLN A 90 -11.77 -1.20 21.36
C GLN A 90 -11.98 0.29 21.06
N SER A 91 -10.89 1.08 20.98
CA SER A 91 -10.98 2.51 20.62
C SER A 91 -11.50 2.67 19.20
N PHE A 92 -10.95 1.89 18.26
CA PHE A 92 -11.32 1.94 16.85
C PHE A 92 -12.79 1.58 16.66
N VAL A 93 -13.23 0.42 17.15
CA VAL A 93 -14.62 -0.05 17.03
C VAL A 93 -15.61 0.89 17.71
N ASN A 94 -15.25 1.47 18.88
CA ASN A 94 -16.09 2.44 19.58
C ASN A 94 -16.24 3.76 18.82
N SER A 95 -15.29 4.09 17.97
CA SER A 95 -15.35 5.29 17.11
C SER A 95 -16.27 5.12 15.90
N LEU A 96 -16.60 3.88 15.54
CA LEU A 96 -17.44 3.56 14.38
C LEU A 96 -18.93 3.69 14.74
N PRO A 97 -19.77 4.30 13.87
CA PRO A 97 -21.22 4.42 14.11
C PRO A 97 -21.89 3.06 14.30
N THR A 98 -22.88 2.97 15.18
CA THR A 98 -23.69 1.76 15.41
C THR A 98 -24.88 1.63 14.46
N THR A 99 -24.95 2.48 13.44
CA THR A 99 -25.97 2.49 12.39
C THR A 99 -25.75 1.38 11.37
N SER A 100 -26.69 1.17 10.45
CA SER A 100 -26.55 0.18 9.38
C SER A 100 -25.67 0.65 8.21
N SER A 101 -25.15 1.88 8.27
CA SER A 101 -24.26 2.47 7.25
C SER A 101 -23.34 3.49 7.90
N ILE A 102 -22.22 3.77 7.24
CA ILE A 102 -21.24 4.78 7.61
C ILE A 102 -21.09 5.76 6.44
N ASN A 103 -21.30 7.05 6.68
CA ASN A 103 -21.33 8.10 5.65
C ASN A 103 -22.21 7.74 4.42
N GLY A 104 -23.31 7.00 4.63
CA GLY A 104 -24.19 6.53 3.56
C GLY A 104 -23.74 5.23 2.88
N VAL A 105 -22.54 4.70 3.19
CA VAL A 105 -22.04 3.43 2.67
C VAL A 105 -22.57 2.30 3.56
N SER A 106 -23.31 1.36 2.98
CA SER A 106 -23.94 0.24 3.70
C SER A 106 -23.31 -1.14 3.36
N SER A 107 -22.48 -1.20 2.33
CA SER A 107 -21.77 -2.40 1.90
C SER A 107 -20.31 -2.04 1.68
N LEU A 108 -19.39 -2.84 2.22
CA LEU A 108 -17.97 -2.62 2.22
C LEU A 108 -17.25 -3.84 1.68
N TYR A 109 -16.21 -3.64 0.92
CA TYR A 109 -15.33 -4.70 0.47
C TYR A 109 -14.38 -5.11 1.61
N VAL A 110 -14.21 -6.41 1.80
CA VAL A 110 -13.28 -6.99 2.79
C VAL A 110 -12.35 -7.93 2.05
N PRO A 111 -11.05 -7.61 1.96
CA PRO A 111 -10.02 -8.51 1.43
C PRO A 111 -9.99 -9.84 2.17
N SER A 112 -9.70 -10.93 1.46
CA SER A 112 -9.77 -12.29 2.03
C SER A 112 -8.79 -12.51 3.20
N ALA A 113 -7.64 -11.83 3.19
CA ALA A 113 -6.70 -11.88 4.32
C ALA A 113 -7.35 -11.32 5.60
N ILE A 114 -8.09 -10.22 5.48
CA ILE A 114 -8.85 -9.61 6.58
C ILE A 114 -10.06 -10.47 6.96
N GLU A 115 -10.77 -11.06 5.98
CA GLU A 115 -11.85 -12.01 6.27
C GLU A 115 -11.37 -13.21 7.09
N LYS A 116 -10.16 -13.72 6.82
CA LYS A 116 -9.52 -14.78 7.59
C LYS A 116 -9.21 -14.34 9.01
N ALA A 117 -8.61 -13.14 9.18
CA ALA A 117 -8.27 -12.60 10.50
C ALA A 117 -9.52 -12.41 11.34
N LEU A 118 -10.57 -11.81 10.79
CA LEU A 118 -11.84 -11.59 11.47
C LEU A 118 -12.71 -12.84 11.64
N GLY A 119 -12.24 -14.02 11.21
CA GLY A 119 -12.99 -15.28 11.32
C GLY A 119 -14.26 -15.34 10.45
N MET A 120 -14.34 -14.48 9.42
CA MET A 120 -15.48 -14.45 8.49
C MET A 120 -15.44 -15.59 7.49
N ILE A 121 -14.24 -16.09 7.19
CA ILE A 121 -13.99 -17.29 6.38
C ILE A 121 -13.00 -18.21 7.11
N SER A 122 -12.74 -19.40 6.55
CA SER A 122 -11.75 -20.33 7.12
C SER A 122 -10.36 -19.67 7.16
N PRO A 123 -9.63 -19.78 8.30
CA PRO A 123 -8.28 -19.19 8.44
C PRO A 123 -7.25 -19.78 7.48
N THR A 124 -7.56 -20.91 6.83
CA THR A 124 -6.70 -21.60 5.86
C THR A 124 -7.39 -21.77 4.51
N ALA A 125 -8.36 -20.90 4.16
CA ALA A 125 -8.98 -20.93 2.84
C ALA A 125 -7.91 -20.81 1.75
N SER A 126 -8.00 -21.67 0.73
CA SER A 126 -6.94 -21.86 -0.29
C SER A 126 -7.13 -20.93 -1.50
N ALA A 127 -7.33 -19.64 -1.29
CA ALA A 127 -7.30 -18.66 -2.37
C ALA A 127 -5.93 -17.97 -2.42
N ILE A 128 -5.58 -17.37 -3.54
CA ILE A 128 -4.56 -16.32 -3.57
C ILE A 128 -5.20 -15.09 -2.93
N ASP A 129 -4.65 -14.63 -1.83
CA ASP A 129 -5.19 -13.54 -1.05
C ASP A 129 -4.74 -12.18 -1.58
N GLY A 130 -3.51 -12.13 -2.10
CA GLY A 130 -2.94 -10.92 -2.67
C GLY A 130 -1.79 -11.21 -3.62
N MET A 131 -1.32 -10.17 -4.27
CA MET A 131 -0.23 -10.24 -5.25
C MET A 131 0.73 -9.08 -5.04
N ILE A 132 2.02 -9.31 -5.29
CA ILE A 132 3.03 -8.26 -5.36
C ILE A 132 3.91 -8.43 -6.58
N GLY A 133 4.37 -7.30 -7.13
CA GLY A 133 5.39 -7.25 -8.17
C GLY A 133 6.45 -6.22 -7.82
N ILE A 134 7.73 -6.56 -7.92
CA ILE A 134 8.83 -5.63 -7.62
C ILE A 134 9.77 -5.54 -8.82
N GLY A 135 10.02 -4.32 -9.25
CA GLY A 135 10.82 -4.02 -10.43
C GLY A 135 12.29 -4.39 -10.27
N SER A 136 12.92 -4.76 -11.39
CA SER A 136 14.30 -5.22 -11.42
C SER A 136 15.35 -4.14 -11.14
N SER A 137 14.96 -2.86 -11.18
CA SER A 137 15.82 -1.72 -10.90
C SER A 137 15.68 -1.16 -9.48
N VAL A 138 14.83 -1.77 -8.64
CA VAL A 138 14.77 -1.44 -7.21
C VAL A 138 16.11 -1.79 -6.57
N PRO A 139 16.77 -0.85 -5.84
CA PRO A 139 18.05 -1.10 -5.21
C PRO A 139 17.96 -2.28 -4.22
N THR A 140 18.97 -3.14 -4.21
CA THR A 140 18.99 -4.32 -3.31
C THR A 140 18.98 -3.94 -1.84
N THR A 141 19.44 -2.73 -1.49
CA THR A 141 19.38 -2.16 -0.14
C THR A 141 17.96 -1.84 0.31
N ASP A 142 17.04 -1.64 -0.61
CA ASP A 142 15.68 -1.19 -0.34
C ASP A 142 14.66 -2.31 -0.48
N LEU A 143 15.07 -3.47 -1.03
CA LEU A 143 14.18 -4.57 -1.38
C LEU A 143 13.33 -5.10 -0.20
N VAL A 144 13.89 -5.17 1.01
CA VAL A 144 13.12 -5.64 2.18
C VAL A 144 11.98 -4.68 2.50
N GLY A 145 12.29 -3.39 2.53
CA GLY A 145 11.28 -2.39 2.86
C GLY A 145 10.23 -2.23 1.75
N VAL A 146 10.65 -2.24 0.49
CA VAL A 146 9.71 -2.23 -0.65
C VAL A 146 8.83 -3.49 -0.62
N ALA A 147 9.40 -4.66 -0.39
CA ALA A 147 8.61 -5.88 -0.27
C ALA A 147 7.64 -5.83 0.93
N LEU A 148 8.08 -5.24 2.06
CA LEU A 148 7.23 -5.05 3.24
C LEU A 148 6.04 -4.13 2.92
N HIS A 149 6.28 -3.04 2.21
CA HIS A 149 5.28 -2.10 1.74
C HIS A 149 4.22 -2.81 0.86
N GLU A 150 4.66 -3.50 -0.19
CA GLU A 150 3.77 -4.17 -1.14
C GLU A 150 3.01 -5.36 -0.51
N LEU A 151 3.66 -6.11 0.39
CA LEU A 151 2.99 -7.19 1.11
C LEU A 151 1.84 -6.67 1.98
N THR A 152 1.91 -5.45 2.53
CA THR A 152 0.80 -4.89 3.30
C THR A 152 -0.37 -4.44 2.42
N HIS A 153 -0.12 -3.97 1.19
CA HIS A 153 -1.17 -3.79 0.20
C HIS A 153 -1.86 -5.13 -0.13
N ALA A 154 -1.06 -6.18 -0.34
CA ALA A 154 -1.59 -7.52 -0.57
C ALA A 154 -2.39 -8.10 0.61
N LEU A 155 -2.18 -7.59 1.83
CA LEU A 155 -2.99 -7.89 3.01
C LEU A 155 -4.28 -7.05 3.10
N GLY A 156 -4.48 -6.05 2.25
CA GLY A 156 -5.69 -5.22 2.19
C GLY A 156 -5.53 -3.78 2.67
N ARG A 157 -4.32 -3.24 2.70
CA ARG A 157 -4.05 -1.81 2.95
C ARG A 157 -4.36 -1.00 1.69
N GLU A 158 -5.67 -0.94 1.31
CA GLU A 158 -6.12 -0.33 0.07
C GLU A 158 -7.47 0.40 0.19
N PRO A 159 -7.65 1.55 -0.51
CA PRO A 159 -8.87 2.35 -0.44
C PRO A 159 -9.94 1.82 -1.40
N THR A 160 -10.48 0.66 -1.10
CA THR A 160 -11.45 -0.07 -1.94
C THR A 160 -12.91 0.19 -1.60
N SER A 161 -13.22 1.25 -0.86
CA SER A 161 -14.50 1.41 -0.15
C SER A 161 -14.73 0.23 0.81
N GLY A 162 -13.70 -0.08 1.57
CA GLY A 162 -13.60 -1.28 2.40
C GLY A 162 -13.14 -1.00 3.83
N THR A 163 -12.53 -2.01 4.42
CA THR A 163 -12.04 -1.97 5.81
C THR A 163 -11.04 -0.85 6.02
N PHE A 164 -10.12 -0.63 5.07
CA PHE A 164 -9.14 0.45 5.11
C PHE A 164 -9.76 1.84 5.32
N ASP A 165 -10.87 2.14 4.62
CA ASP A 165 -11.51 3.45 4.67
C ASP A 165 -12.22 3.73 6.00
N LEU A 166 -12.43 2.71 6.85
CA LEU A 166 -12.95 2.90 8.21
C LEU A 166 -11.97 3.68 9.11
N GLY A 167 -10.67 3.60 8.83
CA GLY A 167 -9.62 4.37 9.53
C GLY A 167 -9.22 5.67 8.82
N ARG A 168 -9.86 6.02 7.69
CA ARG A 168 -9.46 7.12 6.83
C ARG A 168 -10.41 8.31 6.95
N TYR A 169 -9.89 9.46 7.39
CA TYR A 169 -10.68 10.64 7.73
C TYR A 169 -10.23 11.89 6.97
N THR A 170 -11.20 12.77 6.64
CA THR A 170 -10.93 14.14 6.15
C THR A 170 -11.08 15.17 7.27
N SER A 171 -11.85 14.85 8.30
CA SER A 171 -12.03 15.63 9.53
C SER A 171 -12.64 14.72 10.61
N PRO A 172 -12.64 15.11 11.90
CA PRO A 172 -13.28 14.33 12.95
C PRO A 172 -14.72 13.93 12.59
N GLY A 173 -15.00 12.64 12.66
CA GLY A 173 -16.31 12.04 12.32
C GLY A 173 -16.61 11.92 10.82
N THR A 174 -15.71 12.34 9.93
CA THR A 174 -15.96 12.30 8.47
C THR A 174 -14.96 11.38 7.79
N HIS A 175 -15.40 10.17 7.44
CA HIS A 175 -14.60 9.20 6.69
C HIS A 175 -14.52 9.54 5.20
N LEU A 176 -13.45 9.08 4.55
CA LEU A 176 -13.27 9.18 3.10
C LEU A 176 -13.35 7.78 2.46
N PHE A 177 -14.39 7.55 1.66
CA PHE A 177 -14.58 6.35 0.85
C PHE A 177 -14.39 6.67 -0.64
N SER A 178 -13.24 7.24 -0.97
CA SER A 178 -12.92 7.59 -2.35
C SER A 178 -11.44 7.38 -2.61
N ASN A 179 -11.16 6.86 -3.76
CA ASN A 179 -9.82 6.66 -4.30
C ASN A 179 -9.48 7.67 -5.42
N SER A 180 -10.33 8.67 -5.63
CA SER A 180 -10.11 9.70 -6.64
C SER A 180 -8.92 10.58 -6.26
N SER A 181 -8.04 10.88 -7.21
CA SER A 181 -6.95 11.86 -7.06
C SER A 181 -7.45 13.28 -6.77
N SER A 182 -8.72 13.56 -7.02
CA SER A 182 -9.39 14.82 -6.64
C SER A 182 -10.07 14.79 -5.28
N ALA A 183 -9.97 13.67 -4.54
CA ALA A 183 -10.52 13.57 -3.19
C ALA A 183 -9.80 14.54 -2.23
N PRO A 184 -10.47 15.00 -1.17
CA PRO A 184 -9.81 15.80 -0.14
C PRO A 184 -8.64 15.08 0.50
N ALA A 185 -7.65 15.84 0.99
CA ALA A 185 -6.58 15.29 1.82
C ALA A 185 -7.17 14.52 3.01
N SER A 186 -6.58 13.37 3.31
CA SER A 186 -7.06 12.49 4.36
C SER A 186 -5.93 12.02 5.27
N TYR A 187 -6.29 11.44 6.39
CA TYR A 187 -5.35 10.96 7.40
C TYR A 187 -5.87 9.71 8.09
N PHE A 188 -4.95 8.93 8.64
CA PHE A 188 -5.26 7.77 9.46
C PHE A 188 -5.55 8.17 10.91
N SER A 189 -6.58 7.57 11.48
CA SER A 189 -7.00 7.74 12.88
C SER A 189 -7.73 6.50 13.39
N ILE A 190 -7.61 6.23 14.69
CA ILE A 190 -8.28 5.12 15.40
C ILE A 190 -9.32 5.60 16.43
N ASP A 191 -9.55 6.91 16.53
CA ASP A 191 -10.41 7.54 17.54
C ASP A 191 -11.47 8.47 16.90
N GLY A 192 -11.97 8.10 15.73
CA GLY A 192 -13.01 8.87 15.05
C GLY A 192 -12.49 10.12 14.33
N GLY A 193 -11.22 10.14 13.95
CA GLY A 193 -10.61 11.27 13.27
C GLY A 193 -10.14 12.39 14.21
N VAL A 194 -10.18 12.18 15.52
CA VAL A 194 -9.75 13.19 16.51
C VAL A 194 -8.23 13.32 16.54
N THR A 195 -7.53 12.20 16.60
CA THR A 195 -6.06 12.15 16.58
C THR A 195 -5.58 11.73 15.19
N LYS A 196 -4.77 12.58 14.56
CA LYS A 196 -4.11 12.25 13.31
C LYS A 196 -2.84 11.45 13.61
N LEU A 197 -2.77 10.22 13.11
CA LEU A 197 -1.63 9.31 13.30
C LEU A 197 -0.68 9.30 12.10
N ALA A 198 -1.23 9.40 10.88
CA ALA A 198 -0.48 9.56 9.64
C ALA A 198 -1.27 10.38 8.63
N ASP A 199 -0.62 11.13 7.77
CA ASP A 199 -1.23 11.76 6.61
C ASP A 199 -1.12 10.83 5.41
N TYR A 200 -2.20 10.69 4.61
CA TYR A 200 -2.14 9.96 3.34
C TYR A 200 -1.65 10.82 2.20
N GLY A 201 -0.94 10.21 1.25
CA GLY A 201 -0.54 10.82 0.00
C GLY A 201 -1.73 11.13 -0.92
N GLN A 202 -1.49 11.99 -1.91
CA GLN A 202 -2.49 12.37 -2.91
C GLN A 202 -1.93 12.31 -4.34
N THR A 203 -0.64 12.08 -4.49
CA THR A 203 0.07 12.16 -5.78
C THR A 203 0.49 10.81 -6.32
N SER A 204 0.39 9.76 -5.50
CA SER A 204 0.67 8.38 -5.80
C SER A 204 -0.51 7.52 -5.35
N ASP A 205 -0.26 6.38 -4.71
CA ASP A 205 -1.30 5.55 -4.12
C ASP A 205 -1.97 6.28 -2.93
N PRO A 206 -3.30 6.46 -2.93
CA PRO A 206 -4.01 7.13 -1.83
C PRO A 206 -4.10 6.30 -0.54
N SER A 207 -3.58 5.09 -0.51
CA SER A 207 -3.36 4.29 0.71
C SER A 207 -1.97 4.47 1.31
N ASP A 208 -1.04 5.07 0.57
CA ASP A 208 0.29 5.37 1.08
C ASP A 208 0.32 6.62 1.95
N PHE A 209 1.27 6.65 2.87
CA PHE A 209 1.48 7.83 3.70
C PHE A 209 2.24 8.92 2.95
N LEU A 210 1.88 10.16 3.19
CA LEU A 210 2.58 11.33 2.66
C LEU A 210 3.97 11.45 3.28
N ASN A 211 5.04 11.48 2.47
CA ASN A 211 6.42 11.58 2.97
C ASN A 211 6.67 12.78 3.92
N SER A 212 5.90 13.85 3.81
CA SER A 212 5.94 15.01 4.71
C SER A 212 4.90 14.96 5.83
N GLY A 213 4.20 13.83 5.99
CA GLY A 213 3.15 13.62 6.98
C GLY A 213 3.67 13.54 8.43
N VAL A 214 2.74 13.51 9.38
CA VAL A 214 3.06 13.50 10.82
C VAL A 214 3.78 12.24 11.27
N GLN A 215 3.66 11.12 10.56
CA GLN A 215 4.38 9.86 10.81
C GLN A 215 5.89 9.96 10.50
N GLY A 216 6.28 10.94 9.68
CA GLY A 216 7.68 11.20 9.34
C GLY A 216 8.10 10.63 7.98
N SER A 217 9.23 11.14 7.48
CA SER A 217 9.70 10.90 6.10
C SER A 217 10.41 9.56 5.86
N ILE A 218 10.63 8.77 6.90
CA ILE A 218 11.34 7.47 6.82
C ILE A 218 10.40 6.28 7.05
N ASP A 219 9.11 6.52 7.13
CA ASP A 219 8.12 5.47 7.35
C ASP A 219 8.03 4.54 6.12
N PRO A 220 7.98 3.21 6.30
CA PRO A 220 7.93 2.26 5.18
C PRO A 220 6.62 2.31 4.38
N PHE A 221 5.54 2.86 4.94
CA PHE A 221 4.28 3.02 4.22
C PHE A 221 4.16 4.35 3.45
N ASN A 222 5.25 5.14 3.42
CA ASN A 222 5.27 6.37 2.63
C ASN A 222 5.23 6.09 1.12
N GLU A 223 4.63 7.02 0.37
CA GLU A 223 4.43 6.95 -1.08
C GLU A 223 5.74 6.91 -1.90
N PHE A 224 6.86 7.40 -1.35
CA PHE A 224 8.15 7.40 -2.05
C PHE A 224 9.27 6.89 -1.17
N TYR A 225 9.97 5.87 -1.67
CA TYR A 225 11.12 5.26 -1.03
C TYR A 225 12.40 6.03 -1.29
N SER A 226 13.27 6.05 -0.30
CA SER A 226 14.65 6.56 -0.41
C SER A 226 15.58 5.64 0.37
N GLY A 227 16.90 5.73 0.16
CA GLY A 227 17.87 4.95 0.93
C GLY A 227 17.87 5.21 2.44
N SER A 228 17.05 6.13 2.95
CA SER A 228 16.82 6.37 4.38
C SER A 228 15.50 5.80 4.90
N THR A 229 14.65 5.27 4.02
CA THR A 229 13.36 4.66 4.41
C THR A 229 13.61 3.43 5.28
N SER A 230 12.81 3.27 6.33
CA SER A 230 12.90 2.14 7.26
C SER A 230 12.62 0.81 6.55
N GLN A 231 13.34 -0.23 6.96
CA GLN A 231 13.13 -1.59 6.50
C GLN A 231 12.34 -2.42 7.55
N THR A 232 11.67 -1.76 8.49
CA THR A 232 10.88 -2.39 9.55
C THR A 232 9.63 -1.58 9.82
N LEU A 233 8.57 -2.24 10.29
CA LEU A 233 7.31 -1.59 10.64
C LEU A 233 7.51 -0.56 11.77
N SER A 234 6.88 0.58 11.62
CA SER A 234 6.75 1.61 12.64
C SER A 234 5.55 1.30 13.57
N THR A 235 5.39 2.09 14.63
CA THR A 235 4.22 1.96 15.51
C THR A 235 2.92 2.28 14.76
N VAL A 236 2.94 3.27 13.88
CA VAL A 236 1.72 3.66 13.13
C VAL A 236 1.35 2.63 12.07
N ASP A 237 2.34 1.94 11.48
CA ASP A 237 2.08 0.83 10.56
C ASP A 237 1.34 -0.31 11.27
N LEU A 238 1.85 -0.68 12.45
CA LEU A 238 1.22 -1.70 13.27
C LEU A 238 -0.20 -1.29 13.70
N GLN A 239 -0.41 -0.01 14.06
CA GLN A 239 -1.73 0.51 14.39
C GLN A 239 -2.68 0.48 13.17
N GLN A 240 -2.17 0.71 11.98
CA GLN A 240 -2.97 0.63 10.76
C GLN A 240 -3.36 -0.82 10.45
N LEU A 241 -2.41 -1.77 10.56
CA LEU A 241 -2.70 -3.19 10.39
C LEU A 241 -3.71 -3.71 11.43
N ASP A 242 -3.60 -3.25 12.68
CA ASP A 242 -4.54 -3.57 13.77
C ASP A 242 -5.96 -3.03 13.43
N ALA A 243 -6.07 -1.78 13.00
CA ALA A 243 -7.33 -1.19 12.58
C ALA A 243 -7.96 -1.86 11.34
N LEU A 244 -7.16 -2.54 10.51
CA LEU A 244 -7.66 -3.38 9.41
C LEU A 244 -8.32 -4.67 9.93
N GLY A 245 -8.03 -5.09 11.16
CA GLY A 245 -8.58 -6.29 11.79
C GLY A 245 -7.56 -7.39 12.03
N PHE A 246 -6.26 -7.09 11.97
CA PHE A 246 -5.21 -8.02 12.37
C PHE A 246 -4.84 -7.79 13.84
N ASP A 247 -4.56 -8.86 14.58
CA ASP A 247 -3.96 -8.79 15.91
C ASP A 247 -2.47 -8.45 15.82
N THR A 248 -2.06 -7.25 16.25
CA THR A 248 -0.66 -6.82 16.14
C THR A 248 0.02 -6.67 17.51
N THR A 249 1.34 -6.41 17.47
CA THR A 249 2.15 -6.13 18.68
C THR A 249 1.91 -4.75 19.29
N THR A 250 0.94 -3.98 18.81
CA THR A 250 0.71 -2.59 19.26
C THR A 250 0.11 -2.52 20.65
N VAL A 251 0.66 -1.62 21.45
CA VAL A 251 0.10 -1.26 22.75
C VAL A 251 -0.23 0.23 22.75
N ILE A 252 -1.49 0.60 22.96
CA ILE A 252 -1.86 2.01 23.15
C ILE A 252 -1.19 2.54 24.41
N GLY A 253 -0.42 3.61 24.26
CA GLY A 253 0.21 4.33 25.39
C GLY A 253 1.63 3.88 25.74
N GLY A 254 2.23 3.01 24.95
CA GLY A 254 3.68 2.73 25.05
C GLY A 254 4.46 3.92 24.48
N THR A 255 5.10 4.70 25.34
CA THR A 255 6.14 5.65 24.94
C THR A 255 7.17 4.93 24.08
N GLY A 256 7.35 5.39 22.85
CA GLY A 256 8.19 4.91 21.76
C GLY A 256 9.18 3.80 22.12
N TYR A 257 9.15 2.74 21.32
CA TYR A 257 10.23 1.76 21.29
C TYR A 257 11.50 2.48 20.78
N SER A 258 12.28 3.00 21.74
CA SER A 258 13.66 3.42 21.52
C SER A 258 14.45 2.14 21.24
N GLY A 259 14.76 1.89 19.97
CA GLY A 259 15.68 0.85 19.58
C GLY A 259 16.99 0.95 20.37
N GLY A 260 17.13 0.12 21.40
CA GLY A 260 18.27 0.05 22.25
C GLY A 260 19.47 -0.49 21.48
N SER A 261 20.29 0.40 20.95
CA SER A 261 21.67 0.09 20.62
C SER A 261 22.43 -0.11 21.92
N THR A 262 22.62 -1.35 22.34
CA THR A 262 23.60 -1.74 23.37
C THR A 262 25.00 -1.64 22.78
N GLY A 263 25.62 -0.47 22.93
CA GLY A 263 27.03 -0.27 22.65
C GLY A 263 27.62 0.57 23.76
N GLY A 264 28.11 -0.06 24.83
CA GLY A 264 28.90 0.58 25.87
C GLY A 264 30.22 1.10 25.34
N GLY A 265 30.66 2.27 25.78
CA GLY A 265 31.97 2.83 25.49
C GLY A 265 32.10 4.19 26.10
N SER A 266 32.58 4.23 27.39
CA SER A 266 33.04 5.39 28.12
C SER A 266 34.23 6.05 27.44
N GLY A 267 34.25 7.39 27.35
CA GLY A 267 35.46 8.13 26.99
C GLY A 267 35.19 9.61 26.79
N GLY A 268 35.49 10.42 27.76
CA GLY A 268 35.43 11.89 27.73
C GLY A 268 36.55 12.52 26.91
N GLY A 269 36.36 13.77 26.49
CA GLY A 269 37.41 14.59 25.88
C GLY A 269 36.89 15.86 25.22
N THR A 270 37.05 16.92 25.88
CA THR A 270 37.04 18.38 25.63
C THR A 270 37.20 18.90 24.20
N ALA A 271 36.38 19.89 23.91
CA ALA A 271 36.50 21.18 23.19
C ALA A 271 37.65 21.41 22.18
N GLY A 272 37.29 22.04 21.06
CA GLY A 272 38.21 22.75 20.19
C GLY A 272 37.52 23.23 18.92
N GLY A 273 37.35 24.54 18.79
CA GLY A 273 36.68 25.24 17.70
C GLY A 273 37.56 25.48 16.47
N GLY A 274 36.96 26.10 15.45
CA GLY A 274 37.57 26.73 14.26
C GLY A 274 36.98 26.12 12.99
N GLY A 275 36.19 26.79 12.24
CA GLY A 275 36.37 27.94 11.44
C GLY A 275 36.60 27.59 9.99
N GLY A 276 35.63 27.86 9.11
CA GLY A 276 35.93 28.41 7.81
C GLY A 276 35.92 27.47 6.61
N GLY A 277 35.06 27.78 5.63
CA GLY A 277 35.39 27.53 4.25
C GLY A 277 34.26 27.07 3.33
N HIS A 278 33.60 28.03 2.72
CA HIS A 278 32.73 27.87 1.55
C HIS A 278 33.33 26.98 0.46
N LYS A 279 32.50 26.17 -0.19
CA LYS A 279 32.16 26.29 -1.64
C LYS A 279 31.40 25.08 -2.15
N GLY A 280 30.33 25.37 -2.88
CA GLY A 280 29.94 24.61 -4.04
C GLY A 280 28.83 23.59 -3.83
N HIS A 281 27.64 24.05 -3.49
CA HIS A 281 26.43 23.29 -3.80
C HIS A 281 26.27 23.19 -5.33
N LYS A 282 26.62 22.06 -5.89
CA LYS A 282 25.96 21.59 -7.09
C LYS A 282 24.65 20.97 -6.64
N THR A 283 23.57 21.71 -6.76
CA THR A 283 22.23 21.15 -6.80
C THR A 283 22.16 20.23 -8.00
N VAL A 284 22.31 18.95 -7.78
CA VAL A 284 21.77 17.94 -8.69
C VAL A 284 20.27 18.06 -8.49
N ALA A 285 19.56 18.57 -9.49
CA ALA A 285 18.12 18.46 -9.52
C ALA A 285 17.78 16.98 -9.36
N ALA A 286 17.15 16.65 -8.26
CA ALA A 286 16.47 15.36 -8.12
C ALA A 286 15.43 15.31 -9.23
N GLY A 287 15.64 14.45 -10.21
CA GLY A 287 14.61 14.11 -11.17
C GLY A 287 13.44 13.58 -10.38
N ALA A 288 12.26 14.13 -10.59
CA ALA A 288 11.05 13.60 -10.07
C ALA A 288 10.99 12.09 -10.41
N PRO A 289 10.78 11.21 -9.46
CA PRO A 289 10.45 9.82 -9.75
C PRO A 289 9.01 9.81 -10.28
N GLY A 290 8.87 10.02 -11.60
CA GLY A 290 7.65 9.67 -12.28
C GLY A 290 7.60 8.15 -12.34
N ALA A 291 6.50 7.53 -11.96
CA ALA A 291 6.24 6.15 -12.28
C ALA A 291 6.31 6.02 -13.81
N VAL A 292 7.43 5.52 -14.31
CA VAL A 292 7.65 5.36 -15.74
C VAL A 292 7.23 3.94 -16.08
N PHE A 293 5.98 3.76 -16.48
CA PHE A 293 5.63 2.60 -17.27
C PHE A 293 6.21 2.81 -18.67
N ALA A 294 7.38 2.26 -18.92
CA ALA A 294 7.95 2.23 -20.25
C ALA A 294 7.18 1.19 -21.07
N PHE A 295 6.21 1.64 -21.84
CA PHE A 295 5.68 0.81 -22.91
C PHE A 295 6.77 0.66 -23.98
N ALA A 296 6.99 -0.58 -24.42
CA ALA A 296 7.93 -0.89 -25.46
C ALA A 296 7.63 -0.05 -26.69
N ASP A 297 8.67 0.53 -27.24
CA ASP A 297 8.70 1.31 -28.47
C ASP A 297 8.01 0.53 -29.61
N ALA A 298 6.75 0.86 -29.88
CA ALA A 298 6.08 0.44 -31.09
C ALA A 298 6.30 1.52 -32.13
N SER A 299 7.46 1.52 -32.74
CA SER A 299 7.78 2.34 -33.91
C SER A 299 6.98 1.84 -35.12
N GLY A 300 5.69 2.10 -35.11
CA GLY A 300 4.85 2.08 -36.30
C GLY A 300 4.75 3.48 -36.86
N SER A 301 4.95 3.62 -38.15
CA SER A 301 5.03 4.88 -38.87
C SER A 301 3.74 5.71 -38.91
N ASP A 302 2.71 5.37 -38.16
CA ASP A 302 1.34 5.87 -38.32
C ASP A 302 0.77 6.53 -37.03
N GLY A 303 1.58 6.74 -36.01
CA GLY A 303 1.23 7.59 -34.86
C GLY A 303 0.09 7.08 -33.96
N HIS A 304 -0.27 5.81 -34.03
CA HIS A 304 -1.28 5.21 -33.14
C HIS A 304 -0.60 4.39 -32.07
N ALA A 305 -0.72 4.82 -30.81
CA ALA A 305 -0.35 4.00 -29.66
C ALA A 305 -1.42 2.89 -29.49
N VAL A 306 -1.01 1.65 -29.63
CA VAL A 306 -1.88 0.49 -29.34
C VAL A 306 -1.69 0.11 -27.89
N VAL A 307 -2.70 0.30 -27.07
CA VAL A 307 -2.73 -0.18 -25.70
C VAL A 307 -3.20 -1.64 -25.70
N PRO A 308 -2.50 -2.59 -25.09
CA PRO A 308 -2.93 -3.99 -25.09
C PRO A 308 -4.25 -4.15 -24.34
N GLU A 309 -5.11 -5.03 -24.86
CA GLU A 309 -6.37 -5.42 -24.24
C GLU A 309 -6.07 -6.24 -22.98
N LEU A 310 -6.53 -5.74 -21.82
CA LEU A 310 -6.35 -6.40 -20.54
C LEU A 310 -7.61 -7.19 -20.22
N VAL A 311 -7.51 -8.52 -20.24
CA VAL A 311 -8.62 -9.43 -19.84
C VAL A 311 -8.21 -10.15 -18.56
N HIS A 312 -8.90 -9.87 -17.46
CA HIS A 312 -8.62 -10.55 -16.17
C HIS A 312 -9.89 -10.88 -15.39
N ASN A 313 -9.89 -12.03 -14.68
CA ASN A 313 -10.96 -12.50 -13.79
C ASN A 313 -10.77 -12.03 -12.33
N GLY A 314 -10.26 -10.85 -12.12
CA GLY A 314 -10.01 -10.28 -10.81
C GLY A 314 -10.03 -8.75 -10.88
N LEU A 315 -10.38 -8.13 -9.77
CA LEU A 315 -10.49 -6.68 -9.65
C LEU A 315 -9.09 -6.05 -9.85
N LEU A 316 -8.85 -5.41 -10.99
CA LEU A 316 -7.73 -4.51 -11.16
C LEU A 316 -8.12 -3.17 -10.57
N HIS A 317 -7.43 -2.71 -9.54
CA HIS A 317 -7.60 -1.36 -9.05
C HIS A 317 -6.91 -0.39 -10.01
N LEU A 318 -7.70 0.51 -10.60
CA LEU A 318 -7.29 1.49 -11.63
C LEU A 318 -6.40 2.63 -11.09
N HIS A 319 -5.80 2.50 -9.90
CA HIS A 319 -5.07 3.59 -9.27
C HIS A 319 -3.79 3.99 -10.00
N ASP A 320 -3.10 3.03 -10.60
CA ASP A 320 -1.81 3.29 -11.25
C ASP A 320 -1.92 3.85 -12.67
N PHE A 321 -3.13 3.95 -13.24
CA PHE A 321 -3.32 4.42 -14.62
C PHE A 321 -3.34 5.96 -14.79
N HIS A 322 -3.44 6.74 -13.73
CA HIS A 322 -3.50 8.21 -13.86
C HIS A 322 -2.21 8.88 -14.35
N SER A 323 -1.06 8.26 -14.14
CA SER A 323 0.22 8.81 -14.60
C SER A 323 0.53 8.51 -16.07
N VAL A 324 -0.07 7.47 -16.65
CA VAL A 324 0.16 7.04 -18.03
C VAL A 324 -0.41 8.01 -19.05
N PHE A 325 -1.48 8.75 -18.72
CA PHE A 325 -2.18 9.64 -19.65
C PHE A 325 -1.62 11.05 -19.72
N ALA A 326 -0.79 11.48 -18.78
CA ALA A 326 -0.26 12.86 -18.78
C ALA A 326 0.82 13.12 -19.83
N GLU A 327 1.50 12.10 -20.34
CA GLU A 327 2.57 12.25 -21.34
C GLU A 327 2.15 11.99 -22.80
N ALA A 328 0.97 11.43 -23.04
CA ALA A 328 0.46 11.20 -24.41
C ALA A 328 -0.10 12.46 -25.11
N SER A 329 -0.08 13.62 -24.46
CA SER A 329 -0.66 14.87 -24.98
C SER A 329 0.21 15.63 -26.00
N GLY A 330 1.19 14.98 -26.62
CA GLY A 330 2.06 15.57 -27.65
C GLY A 330 1.55 15.46 -29.10
N SER A 331 0.34 14.95 -29.36
CA SER A 331 -0.20 14.82 -30.70
C SER A 331 -1.28 15.89 -30.99
N ALA A 332 -1.15 16.56 -32.11
CA ALA A 332 -1.94 17.74 -32.49
C ALA A 332 -3.42 17.49 -32.81
N ASP A 333 -3.91 16.25 -32.74
CA ASP A 333 -5.25 15.89 -33.21
C ASP A 333 -6.20 15.32 -32.15
N GLY A 334 -5.86 15.36 -30.88
CA GLY A 334 -6.80 15.34 -29.75
C GLY A 334 -7.69 14.10 -29.55
N HIS A 335 -7.42 12.98 -30.20
CA HIS A 335 -8.19 11.75 -29.98
C HIS A 335 -7.37 10.67 -29.27
N ALA A 336 -7.64 10.45 -27.99
CA ALA A 336 -7.17 9.27 -27.25
C ALA A 336 -8.21 8.17 -27.36
N VAL A 337 -7.83 7.01 -27.85
CA VAL A 337 -8.69 5.81 -27.84
C VAL A 337 -8.43 5.06 -26.55
N VAL A 338 -9.43 5.01 -25.67
CA VAL A 338 -9.36 4.25 -24.42
C VAL A 338 -9.76 2.81 -24.74
N PRO A 339 -9.01 1.78 -24.31
CA PRO A 339 -9.38 0.39 -24.56
C PRO A 339 -10.66 0.03 -23.80
N GLU A 340 -11.51 -0.76 -24.46
CA GLU A 340 -12.73 -1.29 -23.89
C GLU A 340 -12.37 -2.39 -22.88
N LEU A 341 -12.67 -2.16 -21.60
CA LEU A 341 -12.53 -3.14 -20.56
C LEU A 341 -13.78 -4.01 -20.53
N VAL A 342 -13.70 -5.24 -20.97
CA VAL A 342 -14.82 -6.20 -20.92
C VAL A 342 -14.74 -6.99 -19.62
N HIS A 343 -15.63 -6.69 -18.68
CA HIS A 343 -15.81 -7.43 -17.44
C HIS A 343 -17.21 -8.05 -17.35
N ASN A 344 -17.33 -9.23 -16.74
CA ASN A 344 -18.62 -9.88 -16.48
C ASN A 344 -19.39 -9.16 -15.36
N GLY A 345 -19.84 -7.95 -15.60
CA GLY A 345 -20.70 -7.18 -14.71
C GLY A 345 -20.42 -5.68 -14.76
N LEU A 346 -21.36 -4.98 -15.29
CA LEU A 346 -21.60 -3.54 -15.31
C LEU A 346 -20.41 -2.62 -14.99
N LEU A 347 -19.75 -2.13 -16.02
CA LEU A 347 -18.90 -0.95 -15.93
C LEU A 347 -19.71 0.27 -16.39
N HIS A 348 -19.84 1.28 -15.51
CA HIS A 348 -20.30 2.60 -15.91
C HIS A 348 -19.08 3.42 -16.31
N LEU A 349 -18.92 3.63 -17.62
CA LEU A 349 -17.93 4.58 -18.17
C LEU A 349 -18.47 6.00 -17.95
N HIS A 350 -17.75 6.81 -17.18
CA HIS A 350 -17.94 8.24 -17.21
C HIS A 350 -17.05 8.83 -18.31
N ASP A 351 -17.65 9.64 -19.19
CA ASP A 351 -16.96 10.38 -20.24
C ASP A 351 -15.91 11.32 -19.63
N PHE A 352 -14.64 11.10 -19.97
CA PHE A 352 -13.57 12.02 -19.62
C PHE A 352 -13.38 13.01 -20.76
N HIS A 353 -13.69 14.27 -20.51
CA HIS A 353 -13.28 15.38 -21.36
C HIS A 353 -11.90 15.87 -20.95
N ILE A 354 -10.93 15.78 -21.84
CA ILE A 354 -9.63 16.46 -21.70
C ILE A 354 -9.82 17.88 -22.25
N VAL A 355 -9.59 18.87 -21.39
CA VAL A 355 -9.52 20.29 -21.77
C VAL A 355 -8.07 20.68 -21.89
#